data_c273824af79f912f7b20e8f2b27d3ab2
#
_entry.id   c273824af79f912f7b20e8f2b27d3ab2
#
_cell.length_a   1.000
_cell.length_b   1.000
_cell.length_c   1.000
_cell.angle_alpha   90.00
_cell.angle_beta   90.00
_cell.angle_gamma   90.00
#
_symmetry.space_group_name_H-M   'P 1'
#
loop_
_entity.id
_entity.type
_entity.pdbx_description
1 polymer ?
#
loop_
_entity_poly.entity_id
_entity_poly.type
_entity_poly.pdbx_seq_one_letter_code
_entity_poly.pdbx_strand_id
1 'polypeptide(L)'
;PFWAKRFGPAPFLPMSRAEMEQLGWDSCDVVIVTGDAYVDHPSFGMAVIGRTLEAQGFRVGIIAQPDWQSADPFKVLGKPRLFFGVAAGNMDSMINRYTADRKIRSDDAYTPGGAGDQRPDRATLVYTQRCKEAWNGVPVIIGGIEASLRRIAHYDYWQDKVRRSILVDSKADLLLYGNAERAIIEVAHRLAARKPVAGMTDIRGTAFMVRTVPDESGHRFGSDWFEIDSTEVDRPGRIDEHINPYLTTEEAAAAAGQACAREEGSVAGPAVATVALPVSRKAGAMKLPPRGKTVLRLPSYEQVKSDPVLYAHANRVLHLETNPGNAR
;
A
#
# COMPACT_ATOMS: atom_id res chain seq x y z
N PRO A 1 -2.92 -3.39 -29.00
CA PRO A 1 -4.11 -4.14 -28.66
C PRO A 1 -3.82 -5.12 -27.54
N PHE A 2 -4.75 -5.27 -26.64
CA PHE A 2 -4.61 -6.16 -25.48
C PHE A 2 -4.65 -7.62 -25.94
N TRP A 3 -3.72 -8.42 -25.44
CA TRP A 3 -3.54 -9.80 -25.85
C TRP A 3 -4.77 -10.67 -25.56
N ALA A 4 -5.29 -10.66 -24.36
CA ALA A 4 -6.44 -11.48 -23.96
C ALA A 4 -7.71 -11.15 -24.76
N LYS A 5 -7.87 -9.91 -25.21
CA LYS A 5 -8.97 -9.52 -26.08
C LYS A 5 -8.87 -10.18 -27.46
N ARG A 6 -7.65 -10.47 -27.90
CA ARG A 6 -7.38 -11.03 -29.22
C ARG A 6 -7.26 -12.55 -29.21
N PHE A 7 -6.64 -13.14 -28.16
CA PHE A 7 -6.23 -14.55 -28.12
C PHE A 7 -6.86 -15.33 -26.95
N GLY A 8 -7.61 -14.67 -26.07
CA GLY A 8 -8.11 -15.27 -24.83
C GLY A 8 -7.07 -15.27 -23.70
N PRO A 9 -7.44 -15.78 -22.51
CA PRO A 9 -6.53 -15.89 -21.37
C PRO A 9 -5.41 -16.90 -21.66
N ALA A 10 -4.20 -16.62 -21.15
CA ALA A 10 -3.09 -17.54 -21.21
C ALA A 10 -3.33 -18.76 -20.29
N PRO A 11 -2.91 -19.96 -20.68
CA PRO A 11 -3.05 -21.16 -19.84
C PRO A 11 -2.24 -21.04 -18.53
N PHE A 12 -1.13 -20.30 -18.55
CA PHE A 12 -0.28 -20.00 -17.39
C PHE A 12 0.36 -18.61 -17.55
N LEU A 13 0.82 -18.03 -16.45
CA LEU A 13 1.65 -16.84 -16.47
C LEU A 13 3.12 -17.26 -16.52
N PRO A 14 3.89 -16.88 -17.55
CA PRO A 14 5.24 -17.41 -17.77
C PRO A 14 6.23 -16.90 -16.71
N MET A 15 7.13 -17.79 -16.28
CA MET A 15 8.22 -17.53 -15.35
C MET A 15 9.60 -17.67 -16.01
N SER A 16 9.64 -18.08 -17.28
CA SER A 16 10.86 -18.27 -18.06
C SER A 16 10.70 -17.82 -19.50
N ARG A 17 11.82 -17.63 -20.18
CA ARG A 17 11.82 -17.33 -21.62
C ARG A 17 11.21 -18.47 -22.44
N ALA A 18 11.51 -19.72 -22.10
CA ALA A 18 10.95 -20.88 -22.78
C ALA A 18 9.42 -20.91 -22.68
N GLU A 19 8.87 -20.57 -21.54
CA GLU A 19 7.42 -20.48 -21.37
C GLU A 19 6.81 -19.30 -22.15
N MET A 20 7.50 -18.16 -22.24
CA MET A 20 7.09 -17.05 -23.10
C MET A 20 7.05 -17.48 -24.58
N GLU A 21 8.05 -18.24 -25.04
CA GLU A 21 8.12 -18.78 -26.40
C GLU A 21 6.97 -19.74 -26.69
N GLN A 22 6.60 -20.61 -25.74
CA GLN A 22 5.41 -21.50 -25.88
C GLN A 22 4.11 -20.69 -26.06
N LEU A 23 4.02 -19.49 -25.45
CA LEU A 23 2.89 -18.58 -25.63
C LEU A 23 3.00 -17.71 -26.88
N GLY A 24 4.10 -17.78 -27.62
CA GLY A 24 4.39 -16.91 -28.77
C GLY A 24 4.64 -15.46 -28.35
N TRP A 25 5.14 -15.22 -27.13
CA TRP A 25 5.41 -13.88 -26.62
C TRP A 25 6.89 -13.51 -26.78
N ASP A 26 7.14 -12.36 -27.37
CA ASP A 26 8.45 -11.73 -27.47
C ASP A 26 8.81 -10.92 -26.22
N SER A 27 7.80 -10.40 -25.51
CA SER A 27 7.95 -9.53 -24.34
C SER A 27 6.71 -9.59 -23.44
N CYS A 28 6.89 -9.26 -22.16
CA CYS A 28 5.80 -9.02 -21.23
C CYS A 28 5.45 -7.52 -21.20
N ASP A 29 4.18 -7.20 -20.98
CA ASP A 29 3.75 -5.83 -20.70
C ASP A 29 4.05 -5.48 -19.25
N VAL A 30 3.81 -6.42 -18.34
CA VAL A 30 4.08 -6.31 -16.91
C VAL A 30 4.88 -7.51 -16.44
N VAL A 31 5.86 -7.28 -15.58
CA VAL A 31 6.56 -8.35 -14.85
C VAL A 31 6.32 -8.15 -13.37
N ILE A 32 5.77 -9.18 -12.71
CA ILE A 32 5.53 -9.18 -11.27
C ILE A 32 6.68 -9.93 -10.59
N VAL A 33 7.30 -9.28 -9.60
CA VAL A 33 8.35 -9.87 -8.76
C VAL A 33 7.78 -10.12 -7.37
N THR A 34 7.94 -11.34 -6.87
CA THR A 34 7.42 -11.76 -5.57
C THR A 34 8.45 -12.52 -4.74
N GLY A 35 8.38 -12.36 -3.43
CA GLY A 35 9.19 -13.13 -2.48
C GLY A 35 8.67 -14.53 -2.20
N ASP A 36 7.45 -14.87 -2.63
CA ASP A 36 6.88 -16.21 -2.52
C ASP A 36 7.12 -17.03 -3.78
N ALA A 37 7.12 -18.34 -3.66
CA ALA A 37 6.91 -19.22 -4.79
C ALA A 37 5.58 -18.87 -5.47
N TYR A 38 5.57 -18.91 -6.80
CA TYR A 38 4.34 -18.63 -7.53
C TYR A 38 3.40 -19.84 -7.52
N VAL A 39 2.20 -19.61 -7.05
CA VAL A 39 1.08 -20.56 -7.13
C VAL A 39 -0.10 -19.82 -7.75
N ASP A 40 -0.61 -20.33 -8.88
CA ASP A 40 -1.76 -19.75 -9.58
C ASP A 40 -3.08 -20.11 -8.89
N HIS A 41 -3.29 -19.49 -7.73
CA HIS A 41 -4.45 -19.75 -6.89
C HIS A 41 -4.96 -18.42 -6.27
N PRO A 42 -6.27 -18.23 -6.12
CA PRO A 42 -6.85 -16.98 -5.60
C PRO A 42 -6.47 -16.63 -4.15
N SER A 43 -5.89 -17.55 -3.40
CA SER A 43 -5.32 -17.25 -2.08
C SER A 43 -3.97 -16.51 -2.14
N PHE A 44 -3.37 -16.39 -3.32
CA PHE A 44 -2.08 -15.72 -3.51
C PHE A 44 -2.27 -14.40 -4.22
N GLY A 45 -1.89 -13.31 -3.56
CA GLY A 45 -2.08 -11.95 -4.09
C GLY A 45 -1.45 -11.73 -5.46
N MET A 46 -0.31 -12.35 -5.76
CA MET A 46 0.36 -12.20 -7.05
C MET A 46 -0.37 -12.92 -8.18
N ALA A 47 -1.02 -14.05 -7.89
CA ALA A 47 -1.90 -14.71 -8.85
C ALA A 47 -3.13 -13.85 -9.14
N VAL A 48 -3.76 -13.31 -8.09
CA VAL A 48 -4.91 -12.40 -8.24
C VAL A 48 -4.55 -11.19 -9.10
N ILE A 49 -3.46 -10.51 -8.79
CA ILE A 49 -3.01 -9.32 -9.55
C ILE A 49 -2.61 -9.69 -10.98
N GLY A 50 -1.84 -10.78 -11.16
CA GLY A 50 -1.40 -11.24 -12.48
C GLY A 50 -2.58 -11.60 -13.38
N ARG A 51 -3.53 -12.39 -12.87
CA ARG A 51 -4.72 -12.79 -13.61
C ARG A 51 -5.69 -11.63 -13.86
N THR A 52 -5.78 -10.71 -12.92
CA THR A 52 -6.58 -9.48 -13.10
C THR A 52 -6.03 -8.62 -14.24
N LEU A 53 -4.72 -8.45 -14.33
CA LEU A 53 -4.07 -7.73 -15.43
C LEU A 53 -4.20 -8.48 -16.75
N GLU A 54 -4.01 -9.80 -16.73
CA GLU A 54 -4.20 -10.63 -17.90
C GLU A 54 -5.63 -10.55 -18.45
N ALA A 55 -6.64 -10.57 -17.57
CA ALA A 55 -8.04 -10.42 -17.96
C ALA A 55 -8.31 -9.06 -18.65
N GLN A 56 -7.48 -8.04 -18.40
CA GLN A 56 -7.49 -6.77 -19.12
C GLN A 56 -6.72 -6.82 -20.46
N GLY A 57 -6.10 -7.95 -20.78
CA GLY A 57 -5.36 -8.19 -22.02
C GLY A 57 -3.90 -7.79 -21.98
N PHE A 58 -3.30 -7.69 -20.80
CA PHE A 58 -1.86 -7.48 -20.66
C PHE A 58 -1.13 -8.82 -20.60
N ARG A 59 0.06 -8.88 -21.20
CA ARG A 59 0.97 -10.02 -21.08
C ARG A 59 1.75 -9.89 -19.77
N VAL A 60 1.48 -10.79 -18.83
CA VAL A 60 2.04 -10.74 -17.49
C VAL A 60 2.99 -11.90 -17.27
N GLY A 61 4.24 -11.60 -16.90
CA GLY A 61 5.21 -12.61 -16.47
C GLY A 61 5.48 -12.51 -14.98
N ILE A 62 5.93 -13.62 -14.38
CA ILE A 62 6.20 -13.72 -12.94
C ILE A 62 7.67 -14.06 -12.73
N ILE A 63 8.32 -13.32 -11.82
CA ILE A 63 9.62 -13.66 -11.26
C ILE A 63 9.41 -13.97 -9.78
N ALA A 64 9.43 -15.26 -9.45
CA ALA A 64 9.20 -15.76 -8.10
C ALA A 64 10.52 -16.05 -7.41
N GLN A 65 10.69 -15.54 -6.19
CA GLN A 65 11.87 -15.75 -5.35
C GLN A 65 13.22 -15.60 -6.10
N PRO A 66 13.45 -14.46 -6.79
CA PRO A 66 14.70 -14.27 -7.50
C PRO A 66 15.88 -14.21 -6.53
N ASP A 67 17.04 -14.69 -6.94
CA ASP A 67 18.28 -14.38 -6.25
C ASP A 67 18.49 -12.85 -6.30
N TRP A 68 18.58 -12.25 -5.13
CA TRP A 68 18.69 -10.79 -4.97
C TRP A 68 20.14 -10.28 -4.89
N GLN A 69 21.13 -11.18 -4.99
CA GLN A 69 22.54 -10.80 -4.92
C GLN A 69 22.97 -9.96 -6.13
N SER A 70 22.29 -10.12 -7.27
CA SER A 70 22.55 -9.32 -8.47
C SER A 70 21.24 -8.90 -9.15
N ALA A 71 21.35 -8.05 -10.18
CA ALA A 71 20.22 -7.63 -11.00
C ALA A 71 19.86 -8.63 -12.12
N ASP A 72 20.71 -9.63 -12.39
CA ASP A 72 20.52 -10.53 -13.54
C ASP A 72 19.29 -11.41 -13.44
N PRO A 73 18.91 -11.99 -12.28
CA PRO A 73 17.66 -12.72 -12.14
C PRO A 73 16.42 -11.90 -12.45
N PHE A 74 16.50 -10.57 -12.36
CA PHE A 74 15.39 -9.66 -12.68
C PHE A 74 15.29 -9.34 -14.18
N LYS A 75 16.22 -9.85 -14.99
CA LYS A 75 16.23 -9.69 -16.45
C LYS A 75 15.72 -10.92 -17.21
N VAL A 76 15.42 -12.03 -16.54
CA VAL A 76 15.11 -13.33 -17.16
C VAL A 76 13.95 -13.29 -18.14
N LEU A 77 12.93 -12.47 -17.90
CA LEU A 77 11.79 -12.28 -18.80
C LEU A 77 11.97 -11.10 -19.78
N GLY A 78 13.14 -10.44 -19.75
CA GLY A 78 13.41 -9.24 -20.52
C GLY A 78 12.79 -7.99 -19.92
N LYS A 79 12.90 -6.87 -20.63
CA LYS A 79 12.39 -5.56 -20.22
C LYS A 79 10.87 -5.53 -20.36
N PRO A 80 10.09 -5.31 -19.29
CA PRO A 80 8.66 -5.10 -19.41
C PRO A 80 8.35 -3.81 -20.18
N ARG A 81 7.28 -3.83 -20.94
CA ARG A 81 6.88 -2.69 -21.78
C ARG A 81 6.27 -1.55 -20.95
N LEU A 82 5.65 -1.87 -19.81
CA LEU A 82 4.92 -0.90 -18.99
C LEU A 82 5.59 -0.70 -17.63
N PHE A 83 5.68 -1.76 -16.80
CA PHE A 83 6.22 -1.63 -15.45
C PHE A 83 6.60 -2.95 -14.80
N PHE A 84 7.38 -2.86 -13.72
CA PHE A 84 7.52 -3.93 -12.74
C PHE A 84 6.52 -3.75 -11.60
N GLY A 85 5.77 -4.80 -11.25
CA GLY A 85 5.02 -4.89 -10.00
C GLY A 85 5.84 -5.65 -8.97
N VAL A 86 6.04 -5.10 -7.77
CA VAL A 86 6.89 -5.72 -6.74
C VAL A 86 6.13 -5.89 -5.44
N ALA A 87 6.20 -7.10 -4.87
CA ALA A 87 5.69 -7.40 -3.54
C ALA A 87 6.63 -8.35 -2.78
N ALA A 88 6.58 -8.32 -1.45
CA ALA A 88 7.34 -9.26 -0.61
C ALA A 88 6.78 -10.69 -0.64
N GLY A 89 5.51 -10.84 -1.04
CA GLY A 89 4.75 -12.07 -0.98
C GLY A 89 3.45 -11.88 -0.19
N ASN A 90 2.85 -12.97 0.26
CA ASN A 90 1.62 -12.96 1.06
C ASN A 90 1.84 -12.41 2.48
N MET A 91 3.05 -12.48 2.97
CA MET A 91 3.44 -11.96 4.27
C MET A 91 4.50 -10.86 4.15
N ASP A 92 4.67 -10.10 5.23
CA ASP A 92 5.82 -9.23 5.40
C ASP A 92 7.10 -10.06 5.49
N SER A 93 8.13 -9.71 4.72
CA SER A 93 9.37 -10.48 4.62
C SER A 93 10.10 -10.64 5.96
N MET A 94 10.04 -9.61 6.81
CA MET A 94 10.67 -9.67 8.12
C MET A 94 9.93 -10.62 9.06
N ILE A 95 8.60 -10.64 9.05
CA ILE A 95 7.79 -11.58 9.84
C ILE A 95 7.93 -13.00 9.29
N ASN A 96 8.03 -13.15 7.98
CA ASN A 96 8.21 -14.44 7.36
C ASN A 96 9.59 -15.06 7.64
N ARG A 97 10.63 -14.22 7.66
CA ARG A 97 12.02 -14.68 7.89
C ARG A 97 12.38 -14.85 9.37
N TYR A 98 11.81 -14.05 10.26
CA TYR A 98 12.19 -14.02 11.66
C TYR A 98 11.05 -14.41 12.61
N THR A 99 11.43 -14.99 13.74
CA THR A 99 10.54 -15.14 14.91
C THR A 99 10.42 -13.81 15.66
N ALA A 100 9.49 -13.75 16.64
CA ALA A 100 9.38 -12.60 17.54
C ALA A 100 10.67 -12.35 18.34
N ASP A 101 11.46 -13.41 18.63
CA ASP A 101 12.76 -13.31 19.29
C ASP A 101 13.90 -12.94 18.35
N ARG A 102 13.60 -12.47 17.15
CA ARG A 102 14.58 -12.08 16.10
C ARG A 102 15.49 -13.22 15.63
N LYS A 103 15.08 -14.48 15.79
CA LYS A 103 15.79 -15.64 15.27
C LYS A 103 15.29 -15.97 13.86
N ILE A 104 16.21 -16.37 12.97
CA ILE A 104 15.84 -16.83 11.64
C ILE A 104 14.99 -18.10 11.76
N ARG A 105 13.88 -18.16 11.02
CA ARG A 105 13.03 -19.36 10.93
C ARG A 105 13.73 -20.44 10.13
N SER A 106 13.54 -21.68 10.53
CA SER A 106 14.06 -22.86 9.82
C SER A 106 13.26 -23.22 8.58
N ASP A 107 11.99 -22.79 8.53
CA ASP A 107 11.05 -23.14 7.50
C ASP A 107 10.28 -21.91 6.98
N ASP A 108 9.81 -22.02 5.73
CA ASP A 108 8.98 -21.01 5.07
C ASP A 108 7.90 -21.71 4.25
N ALA A 109 6.64 -21.60 4.68
CA ALA A 109 5.48 -22.22 4.01
C ALA A 109 5.25 -21.69 2.58
N TYR A 110 5.85 -20.55 2.21
CA TYR A 110 5.71 -19.93 0.89
C TYR A 110 6.93 -20.21 -0.03
N THR A 111 7.78 -21.13 0.36
CA THR A 111 8.96 -21.53 -0.42
C THR A 111 8.87 -23.00 -0.84
N PRO A 112 9.31 -23.37 -2.04
CA PRO A 112 9.35 -24.77 -2.47
C PRO A 112 10.12 -25.64 -1.48
N GLY A 113 9.52 -26.76 -1.07
CA GLY A 113 10.12 -27.65 -0.07
C GLY A 113 10.18 -27.08 1.35
N GLY A 114 9.56 -25.93 1.62
CA GLY A 114 9.57 -25.30 2.94
C GLY A 114 10.91 -24.70 3.37
N ALA A 115 11.85 -24.50 2.44
CA ALA A 115 13.19 -24.01 2.76
C ALA A 115 13.14 -22.56 3.28
N GLY A 116 13.64 -22.35 4.50
CA GLY A 116 13.76 -21.01 5.07
C GLY A 116 14.84 -20.16 4.40
N ASP A 117 14.88 -18.88 4.73
CA ASP A 117 15.94 -17.92 4.32
C ASP A 117 16.08 -17.70 2.80
N GLN A 118 14.99 -17.85 2.04
CA GLN A 118 14.98 -17.71 0.59
C GLN A 118 14.61 -16.31 0.10
N ARG A 119 14.48 -15.33 1.00
CA ARG A 119 14.17 -13.95 0.65
C ARG A 119 15.01 -12.96 1.44
N PRO A 120 15.30 -11.76 0.89
CA PRO A 120 16.06 -10.74 1.59
C PRO A 120 15.23 -10.10 2.70
N ASP A 121 15.92 -9.50 3.67
CA ASP A 121 15.30 -8.54 4.58
C ASP A 121 14.65 -7.39 3.80
N ARG A 122 13.39 -7.08 4.16
CA ARG A 122 12.63 -6.01 3.48
C ARG A 122 12.59 -6.23 1.98
N ALA A 123 12.10 -7.39 1.58
CA ALA A 123 12.13 -7.89 0.21
C ALA A 123 11.59 -6.87 -0.81
N THR A 124 10.49 -6.17 -0.52
CA THR A 124 9.94 -5.14 -1.41
C THR A 124 10.96 -4.06 -1.74
N LEU A 125 11.74 -3.61 -0.75
CA LEU A 125 12.77 -2.60 -0.94
C LEU A 125 13.90 -3.14 -1.83
N VAL A 126 14.43 -4.31 -1.49
CA VAL A 126 15.57 -4.92 -2.22
C VAL A 126 15.18 -5.23 -3.66
N TYR A 127 14.05 -5.87 -3.88
CA TYR A 127 13.59 -6.21 -5.23
C TYR A 127 13.31 -4.96 -6.07
N THR A 128 12.77 -3.90 -5.48
CA THR A 128 12.59 -2.61 -6.18
C THR A 128 13.93 -2.07 -6.68
N GLN A 129 14.97 -2.08 -5.84
CA GLN A 129 16.30 -1.62 -6.22
C GLN A 129 16.87 -2.48 -7.36
N ARG A 130 16.72 -3.80 -7.26
CA ARG A 130 17.18 -4.72 -8.32
C ARG A 130 16.43 -4.54 -9.64
N CYS A 131 15.13 -4.31 -9.62
CA CYS A 131 14.37 -3.98 -10.83
C CYS A 131 14.88 -2.69 -11.50
N LYS A 132 15.18 -1.67 -10.69
CA LYS A 132 15.73 -0.40 -11.21
C LYS A 132 17.16 -0.53 -11.75
N GLU A 133 17.99 -1.37 -11.15
CA GLU A 133 19.32 -1.73 -11.67
C GLU A 133 19.21 -2.54 -12.97
N ALA A 134 18.29 -3.51 -13.01
CA ALA A 134 18.09 -4.36 -14.18
C ALA A 134 17.68 -3.54 -15.41
N TRP A 135 16.73 -2.62 -15.25
CA TRP A 135 16.18 -1.84 -16.35
C TRP A 135 15.90 -0.40 -15.92
N ASN A 136 16.91 0.44 -15.99
CA ASN A 136 16.75 1.86 -15.69
C ASN A 136 15.66 2.49 -16.58
N GLY A 137 14.83 3.33 -15.97
CA GLY A 137 13.74 4.03 -16.64
C GLY A 137 12.43 3.22 -16.80
N VAL A 138 12.39 1.95 -16.40
CA VAL A 138 11.14 1.21 -16.29
C VAL A 138 10.48 1.57 -14.96
N PRO A 139 9.20 1.98 -14.95
CA PRO A 139 8.49 2.23 -13.71
C PRO A 139 8.45 1.01 -12.81
N VAL A 140 8.59 1.22 -11.49
CA VAL A 140 8.45 0.17 -10.48
C VAL A 140 7.31 0.55 -9.54
N ILE A 141 6.29 -0.30 -9.52
CA ILE A 141 5.08 -0.15 -8.70
C ILE A 141 5.12 -1.18 -7.61
N ILE A 142 5.07 -0.74 -6.36
CA ILE A 142 5.12 -1.62 -5.20
C ILE A 142 3.75 -1.81 -4.59
N GLY A 143 3.52 -2.99 -3.99
CA GLY A 143 2.26 -3.32 -3.35
C GLY A 143 2.38 -4.47 -2.36
N GLY A 144 1.25 -5.04 -1.99
CA GLY A 144 1.16 -6.11 -0.99
C GLY A 144 1.22 -5.59 0.45
N ILE A 145 1.20 -6.53 1.41
CA ILE A 145 1.11 -6.21 2.84
C ILE A 145 2.31 -5.40 3.33
N GLU A 146 3.53 -5.79 2.94
CA GLU A 146 4.76 -5.13 3.37
C GLU A 146 4.80 -3.66 2.94
N ALA A 147 4.50 -3.37 1.67
CA ALA A 147 4.44 -2.01 1.18
C ALA A 147 3.32 -1.20 1.84
N SER A 148 2.13 -1.80 2.00
CA SER A 148 0.97 -1.16 2.61
C SER A 148 1.23 -0.73 4.06
N LEU A 149 1.86 -1.58 4.87
CA LEU A 149 2.20 -1.28 6.26
C LEU A 149 3.29 -0.21 6.39
N ARG A 150 4.15 -0.07 5.37
CA ARG A 150 5.28 0.86 5.34
C ARG A 150 5.06 2.08 4.45
N ARG A 151 3.80 2.39 4.07
CA ARG A 151 3.47 3.51 3.16
C ARG A 151 3.71 4.89 3.75
N ILE A 152 3.73 5.01 5.08
CA ILE A 152 4.14 6.20 5.82
C ILE A 152 5.36 5.89 6.70
N ALA A 153 5.77 6.82 7.56
CA ALA A 153 6.76 6.54 8.59
C ALA A 153 6.29 5.36 9.46
N HIS A 154 7.17 4.41 9.69
CA HIS A 154 6.84 3.16 10.37
C HIS A 154 7.94 2.72 11.33
N TYR A 155 7.56 2.06 12.44
CA TYR A 155 8.51 1.50 13.39
C TYR A 155 9.08 0.17 12.88
N ASP A 156 10.39 0.11 12.81
CA ASP A 156 11.15 -1.09 12.47
C ASP A 156 11.59 -1.79 13.75
N TYR A 157 10.87 -2.84 14.12
CA TYR A 157 11.10 -3.63 15.33
C TYR A 157 12.52 -4.23 15.40
N TRP A 158 13.09 -4.64 14.25
CA TRP A 158 14.41 -5.28 14.22
C TRP A 158 15.54 -4.29 14.43
N GLN A 159 15.38 -3.04 13.99
CA GLN A 159 16.35 -1.97 14.16
C GLN A 159 16.02 -1.01 15.29
N ASP A 160 14.89 -1.22 15.97
CA ASP A 160 14.39 -0.37 17.07
C ASP A 160 14.40 1.12 16.71
N LYS A 161 13.82 1.45 15.57
CA LYS A 161 13.75 2.84 15.09
C LYS A 161 12.58 3.09 14.16
N VAL A 162 12.14 4.33 14.11
CA VAL A 162 11.19 4.79 13.09
C VAL A 162 11.94 5.01 11.77
N ARG A 163 11.44 4.38 10.69
CA ARG A 163 11.94 4.54 9.32
C ARG A 163 11.00 5.43 8.51
N ARG A 164 11.52 5.99 7.43
CA ARG A 164 10.74 6.72 6.44
C ARG A 164 9.81 5.78 5.68
N SER A 165 8.84 6.33 4.95
CA SER A 165 8.05 5.56 3.99
C SER A 165 8.93 4.70 3.10
N ILE A 166 8.50 3.46 2.86
CA ILE A 166 9.18 2.54 1.93
C ILE A 166 9.26 3.12 0.51
N LEU A 167 8.32 3.97 0.13
CA LEU A 167 8.32 4.64 -1.17
C LEU A 167 9.55 5.55 -1.34
N VAL A 168 9.95 6.22 -0.25
CA VAL A 168 11.16 7.07 -0.22
C VAL A 168 12.42 6.22 -0.27
N ASP A 169 12.48 5.17 0.58
CA ASP A 169 13.68 4.36 0.75
C ASP A 169 13.93 3.44 -0.45
N SER A 170 12.89 2.88 -1.07
CA SER A 170 13.00 2.02 -2.26
C SER A 170 13.15 2.81 -3.56
N LYS A 171 12.75 4.08 -3.58
CA LYS A 171 12.63 4.92 -4.78
C LYS A 171 11.66 4.34 -5.81
N ALA A 172 10.64 3.59 -5.36
CA ALA A 172 9.56 3.15 -6.22
C ALA A 172 8.79 4.36 -6.79
N ASP A 173 8.16 4.18 -7.94
CA ASP A 173 7.47 5.28 -8.63
C ASP A 173 6.04 5.46 -8.12
N LEU A 174 5.42 4.37 -7.63
CA LEU A 174 4.07 4.37 -7.08
C LEU A 174 3.93 3.21 -6.08
N LEU A 175 3.12 3.41 -5.04
CA LEU A 175 2.72 2.37 -4.11
C LEU A 175 1.21 2.18 -4.15
N LEU A 176 0.77 0.94 -4.26
CA LEU A 176 -0.64 0.56 -4.15
C LEU A 176 -0.86 -0.14 -2.81
N TYR A 177 -1.83 0.31 -2.03
CA TYR A 177 -2.12 -0.29 -0.72
C TYR A 177 -3.54 -0.84 -0.63
N GLY A 178 -3.74 -1.79 0.28
CA GLY A 178 -5.01 -2.47 0.44
C GLY A 178 -5.35 -3.37 -0.76
N ASN A 179 -6.63 -3.45 -1.11
CA ASN A 179 -7.13 -4.20 -2.26
C ASN A 179 -6.84 -3.41 -3.54
N ALA A 180 -5.76 -3.77 -4.22
CA ALA A 180 -5.15 -2.98 -5.28
C ALA A 180 -5.64 -3.31 -6.69
N GLU A 181 -6.58 -4.25 -6.86
CA GLU A 181 -7.01 -4.79 -8.16
C GLU A 181 -7.51 -3.69 -9.09
N ARG A 182 -8.34 -2.78 -8.59
CA ARG A 182 -8.84 -1.64 -9.40
C ARG A 182 -7.75 -0.63 -9.72
N ALA A 183 -6.91 -0.33 -8.74
CA ALA A 183 -5.84 0.64 -8.89
C ALA A 183 -4.80 0.16 -9.92
N ILE A 184 -4.39 -1.11 -9.86
CA ILE A 184 -3.38 -1.65 -10.79
C ILE A 184 -3.89 -1.71 -12.24
N ILE A 185 -5.18 -2.02 -12.45
CA ILE A 185 -5.81 -1.96 -13.77
C ILE A 185 -5.72 -0.54 -14.32
N GLU A 186 -6.14 0.44 -13.54
CA GLU A 186 -6.12 1.86 -13.94
C GLU A 186 -4.70 2.32 -14.30
N VAL A 187 -3.73 1.97 -13.46
CA VAL A 187 -2.31 2.28 -13.69
C VAL A 187 -1.83 1.64 -15.00
N ALA A 188 -2.12 0.36 -15.22
CA ALA A 188 -1.71 -0.35 -16.42
C ALA A 188 -2.29 0.27 -17.70
N HIS A 189 -3.57 0.61 -17.69
CA HIS A 189 -4.22 1.27 -18.84
C HIS A 189 -3.65 2.67 -19.09
N ARG A 190 -3.38 3.44 -18.04
CA ARG A 190 -2.78 4.77 -18.18
C ARG A 190 -1.37 4.71 -18.75
N LEU A 191 -0.56 3.75 -18.28
CA LEU A 191 0.79 3.52 -18.85
C LEU A 191 0.72 3.03 -20.30
N ALA A 192 -0.22 2.15 -20.63
CA ALA A 192 -0.47 1.72 -22.01
C ALA A 192 -0.88 2.89 -22.92
N ALA A 193 -1.58 3.87 -22.36
CA ALA A 193 -1.90 5.14 -23.01
C ALA A 193 -0.76 6.17 -22.98
N ARG A 194 0.46 5.76 -22.57
CA ARG A 194 1.68 6.59 -22.45
C ARG A 194 1.57 7.76 -21.46
N LYS A 195 0.68 7.66 -20.47
CA LYS A 195 0.62 8.64 -19.39
C LYS A 195 1.72 8.35 -18.37
N PRO A 196 2.51 9.33 -17.94
CA PRO A 196 3.60 9.10 -16.98
C PRO A 196 3.03 8.80 -15.59
N VAL A 197 3.70 7.92 -14.82
CA VAL A 197 3.32 7.58 -13.45
C VAL A 197 3.24 8.81 -12.55
N ALA A 198 4.17 9.75 -12.71
CA ALA A 198 4.22 10.98 -11.91
C ALA A 198 2.93 11.83 -11.98
N GLY A 199 2.12 11.67 -13.04
CA GLY A 199 0.83 12.32 -13.18
C GLY A 199 -0.35 11.55 -12.59
N MET A 200 -0.13 10.36 -12.02
CA MET A 200 -1.21 9.50 -11.50
C MET A 200 -1.50 9.79 -10.03
N THR A 201 -1.89 11.03 -9.73
CA THR A 201 -2.14 11.49 -8.36
C THR A 201 -3.60 11.36 -7.92
N ASP A 202 -4.49 10.92 -8.81
CA ASP A 202 -5.93 10.84 -8.62
C ASP A 202 -6.46 9.41 -8.42
N ILE A 203 -5.60 8.40 -8.48
CA ILE A 203 -5.99 6.99 -8.31
C ILE A 203 -6.12 6.68 -6.81
N ARG A 204 -7.27 6.19 -6.39
CA ARG A 204 -7.51 5.81 -4.99
C ARG A 204 -6.71 4.56 -4.61
N GLY A 205 -6.30 4.48 -3.34
CA GLY A 205 -5.50 3.37 -2.84
C GLY A 205 -4.03 3.45 -3.25
N THR A 206 -3.54 4.65 -3.59
CA THR A 206 -2.15 4.88 -3.98
C THR A 206 -1.43 5.82 -3.02
N ALA A 207 -0.12 5.63 -2.91
CA ALA A 207 0.79 6.58 -2.31
C ALA A 207 1.90 6.92 -3.32
N PHE A 208 2.25 8.19 -3.43
CA PHE A 208 3.21 8.71 -4.40
C PHE A 208 4.03 9.85 -3.81
N MET A 209 5.19 10.11 -4.41
CA MET A 209 6.06 11.21 -4.02
C MET A 209 5.72 12.46 -4.82
N VAL A 210 5.39 13.53 -4.12
CA VAL A 210 5.20 14.85 -4.72
C VAL A 210 6.33 15.77 -4.26
N ARG A 211 7.02 16.36 -5.22
CA ARG A 211 7.97 17.44 -4.97
C ARG A 211 7.24 18.76 -5.23
N THR A 212 6.48 19.21 -4.27
CA THR A 212 5.86 20.52 -4.36
C THR A 212 6.69 21.53 -3.58
N VAL A 213 7.02 22.64 -4.24
CA VAL A 213 7.41 23.87 -3.55
C VAL A 213 6.09 24.56 -3.21
N PRO A 214 5.85 24.99 -1.95
CA PRO A 214 4.68 25.79 -1.63
C PRO A 214 4.62 27.01 -2.56
N ASP A 215 3.42 27.39 -2.98
CA ASP A 215 3.22 28.64 -3.70
C ASP A 215 3.46 29.86 -2.76
N GLU A 216 3.37 31.07 -3.31
CA GLU A 216 3.58 32.32 -2.53
C GLU A 216 2.60 32.45 -1.34
N SER A 217 1.47 31.73 -1.38
CA SER A 217 0.46 31.68 -0.32
C SER A 217 0.67 30.50 0.65
N GLY A 218 1.72 29.68 0.44
CA GLY A 218 2.03 28.52 1.27
C GLY A 218 1.25 27.24 0.90
N HIS A 219 0.42 27.25 -0.16
CA HIS A 219 -0.34 26.09 -0.59
C HIS A 219 0.54 25.12 -1.38
N ARG A 220 0.56 23.84 -0.97
CA ARG A 220 1.36 22.80 -1.62
C ARG A 220 0.66 22.09 -2.78
N PHE A 221 -0.66 22.14 -2.82
CA PHE A 221 -1.50 21.41 -3.78
C PHE A 221 -2.30 22.34 -4.70
N GLY A 222 -2.09 23.67 -4.61
CA GLY A 222 -2.83 24.69 -5.31
C GLY A 222 -3.89 25.37 -4.44
N SER A 223 -4.28 26.59 -4.79
CA SER A 223 -5.17 27.46 -4.01
C SER A 223 -6.61 26.94 -3.83
N ASP A 224 -7.00 25.91 -4.60
CA ASP A 224 -8.32 25.28 -4.53
C ASP A 224 -8.36 24.02 -3.65
N TRP A 225 -7.23 23.69 -2.96
CA TRP A 225 -7.14 22.59 -2.03
C TRP A 225 -7.23 23.11 -0.58
N PHE A 226 -7.87 22.31 0.25
CA PHE A 226 -7.96 22.52 1.69
C PHE A 226 -6.99 21.58 2.40
N GLU A 227 -6.12 22.14 3.21
CA GLU A 227 -5.20 21.41 4.05
C GLU A 227 -5.70 21.49 5.51
N ILE A 228 -5.90 20.33 6.13
CA ILE A 228 -6.30 20.20 7.53
C ILE A 228 -5.12 19.59 8.28
N ASP A 229 -4.71 20.18 9.39
CA ASP A 229 -3.72 19.56 10.27
C ASP A 229 -4.34 18.37 11.01
N SER A 230 -3.61 17.27 11.09
CA SER A 230 -4.11 16.05 11.74
C SER A 230 -4.45 16.25 13.22
N THR A 231 -3.83 17.23 13.88
CA THR A 231 -4.11 17.59 15.28
C THR A 231 -5.47 18.28 15.47
N GLU A 232 -6.06 18.77 14.38
CA GLU A 232 -7.43 19.29 14.36
C GLU A 232 -8.48 18.18 14.26
N VAL A 233 -8.08 17.02 13.71
CA VAL A 233 -8.94 15.83 13.54
C VAL A 233 -8.99 14.99 14.81
N ASP A 234 -7.81 14.81 15.45
CA ASP A 234 -7.69 14.04 16.68
C ASP A 234 -6.56 14.62 17.54
N ARG A 235 -6.72 14.54 18.86
CA ARG A 235 -5.72 15.09 19.79
C ARG A 235 -4.56 14.11 19.96
N PRO A 236 -3.29 14.54 19.76
CA PRO A 236 -2.12 13.74 20.11
C PRO A 236 -2.16 13.29 21.59
N GLY A 237 -1.79 12.03 21.84
CA GLY A 237 -1.82 11.46 23.18
C GLY A 237 -3.18 11.02 23.68
N ARG A 238 -4.24 11.11 22.87
CA ARG A 238 -5.54 10.54 23.20
C ARG A 238 -5.42 9.02 23.31
N ILE A 239 -5.92 8.49 24.42
CA ILE A 239 -6.03 7.05 24.67
C ILE A 239 -7.52 6.75 24.70
N ASP A 240 -7.96 5.78 23.88
CA ASP A 240 -9.32 5.26 23.95
C ASP A 240 -9.48 4.42 25.21
N GLU A 241 -10.67 4.46 25.79
CA GLU A 241 -11.01 3.59 26.92
C GLU A 241 -10.78 2.12 26.53
N HIS A 242 -10.09 1.39 27.37
CA HIS A 242 -9.81 -0.02 27.11
C HIS A 242 -11.09 -0.82 27.31
N ILE A 243 -11.61 -1.41 26.22
CA ILE A 243 -12.75 -2.29 26.30
C ILE A 243 -12.29 -3.55 27.03
N ASN A 244 -12.91 -3.85 28.18
CA ASN A 244 -12.65 -5.09 28.90
C ASN A 244 -13.00 -6.29 28.01
N PRO A 245 -12.03 -7.13 27.60
CA PRO A 245 -12.29 -8.24 26.69
C PRO A 245 -13.11 -9.37 27.33
N TYR A 246 -13.34 -9.33 28.63
CA TYR A 246 -14.13 -10.31 29.39
C TYR A 246 -15.58 -9.88 29.59
N LEU A 247 -15.99 -8.70 29.08
CA LEU A 247 -17.39 -8.32 29.07
C LEU A 247 -18.19 -9.19 28.10
N THR A 248 -19.33 -9.68 28.54
CA THR A 248 -20.30 -10.32 27.66
C THR A 248 -20.84 -9.29 26.65
N THR A 249 -21.42 -9.76 25.56
CA THR A 249 -22.06 -8.90 24.55
C THR A 249 -23.13 -8.00 25.13
N GLU A 250 -23.88 -8.52 26.14
CA GLU A 250 -24.93 -7.80 26.82
C GLU A 250 -24.40 -6.70 27.75
N GLU A 251 -23.35 -7.02 28.52
CA GLU A 251 -22.65 -6.04 29.37
C GLU A 251 -21.96 -4.94 28.55
N ALA A 252 -21.34 -5.30 27.40
CA ALA A 252 -20.76 -4.34 26.49
C ALA A 252 -21.81 -3.41 25.88
N ALA A 253 -22.99 -3.94 25.50
CA ALA A 253 -24.12 -3.16 25.01
C ALA A 253 -24.70 -2.23 26.09
N ALA A 254 -24.80 -2.71 27.32
CA ALA A 254 -25.26 -1.89 28.48
C ALA A 254 -24.29 -0.79 28.80
N ALA A 255 -22.97 -1.04 28.76
CA ALA A 255 -21.92 -0.03 28.96
C ALA A 255 -21.93 1.03 27.84
N ALA A 256 -22.10 0.64 26.59
CA ALA A 256 -22.26 1.54 25.46
C ALA A 256 -23.53 2.40 25.57
N GLY A 257 -24.64 1.83 26.03
CA GLY A 257 -25.90 2.55 26.27
C GLY A 257 -25.77 3.60 27.38
N GLN A 258 -25.00 3.32 28.45
CA GLN A 258 -24.75 4.28 29.53
C GLN A 258 -23.80 5.41 29.10
N ALA A 259 -22.86 5.15 28.21
CA ALA A 259 -21.99 6.19 27.63
C ALA A 259 -22.80 7.16 26.74
N CYS A 260 -23.77 6.64 25.97
CA CYS A 260 -24.67 7.47 25.17
C CYS A 260 -25.68 8.29 26.01
N ALA A 261 -26.07 7.80 27.19
CA ALA A 261 -27.00 8.52 28.08
C ALA A 261 -26.36 9.72 28.79
N ARG A 262 -25.03 9.84 28.77
CA ARG A 262 -24.28 11.00 29.30
C ARG A 262 -24.14 12.16 28.32
N GLU A 263 -24.45 11.95 27.04
CA GLU A 263 -24.54 13.02 26.02
C GLU A 263 -26.02 13.20 25.64
N GLU A 264 -26.81 13.83 26.49
CA GLU A 264 -28.20 14.18 26.18
C GLU A 264 -28.26 15.16 24.99
N GLY A 265 -28.85 14.69 23.88
CA GLY A 265 -29.39 15.60 22.87
C GLY A 265 -29.27 15.21 21.41
N SER A 266 -29.35 13.94 21.00
CA SER A 266 -29.58 13.65 19.58
C SER A 266 -30.05 12.21 19.37
N VAL A 267 -31.15 12.06 18.64
CA VAL A 267 -31.79 10.79 18.25
C VAL A 267 -30.90 10.04 17.27
N ALA A 268 -30.53 8.81 17.60
CA ALA A 268 -29.63 7.99 16.78
C ALA A 268 -30.26 6.69 16.30
N GLY A 269 -30.08 6.39 15.01
CA GLY A 269 -30.11 5.03 14.45
C GLY A 269 -28.72 4.39 14.55
N PRO A 270 -28.53 3.08 14.23
CA PRO A 270 -27.26 2.37 14.44
C PRO A 270 -26.14 2.99 13.62
N ALA A 271 -25.27 3.72 14.31
CA ALA A 271 -24.17 4.43 13.70
C ALA A 271 -22.93 3.54 13.63
N VAL A 272 -22.50 3.25 12.41
CA VAL A 272 -21.07 3.09 12.14
C VAL A 272 -20.42 4.37 12.63
N ALA A 273 -19.46 4.27 13.57
CA ALA A 273 -18.81 5.42 14.17
C ALA A 273 -18.07 6.23 13.08
N THR A 274 -18.78 7.19 12.52
CA THR A 274 -18.17 8.25 11.71
C THR A 274 -17.64 9.27 12.71
N VAL A 275 -16.34 9.43 12.82
CA VAL A 275 -15.72 10.49 13.61
C VAL A 275 -16.20 11.82 13.02
N ALA A 276 -17.22 12.41 13.65
CA ALA A 276 -17.60 13.78 13.33
C ALA A 276 -16.53 14.70 13.88
N LEU A 277 -15.92 15.52 13.04
CA LEU A 277 -15.07 16.62 13.47
C LEU A 277 -15.85 17.45 14.49
N PRO A 278 -15.28 17.80 15.66
CA PRO A 278 -15.86 18.77 16.54
C PRO A 278 -15.79 20.16 15.88
N VAL A 279 -16.72 20.43 14.97
CA VAL A 279 -16.90 21.79 14.47
C VAL A 279 -17.52 22.58 15.62
N SER A 280 -16.74 23.44 16.25
CA SER A 280 -17.26 24.49 17.12
C SER A 280 -18.27 25.30 16.31
N ARG A 281 -19.58 25.06 16.55
CA ARG A 281 -20.66 25.81 15.92
C ARG A 281 -20.68 27.23 16.46
N LYS A 282 -19.95 28.15 15.82
CA LYS A 282 -20.29 29.59 15.85
C LYS A 282 -20.81 29.95 14.46
N ALA A 283 -22.08 30.31 14.46
CA ALA A 283 -22.89 31.02 13.49
C ALA A 283 -22.27 31.32 12.10
N GLY A 284 -22.80 30.67 11.10
CA GLY A 284 -22.54 30.82 9.68
C GLY A 284 -22.25 29.45 9.08
N ALA A 285 -23.19 28.88 8.32
CA ALA A 285 -23.02 27.58 7.67
C ALA A 285 -21.83 27.63 6.70
N MET A 286 -20.62 27.46 7.22
CA MET A 286 -19.43 27.27 6.40
C MET A 286 -19.60 25.91 5.71
N LYS A 287 -19.76 25.93 4.39
CA LYS A 287 -19.76 24.70 3.59
C LYS A 287 -18.46 23.96 3.86
N LEU A 288 -18.57 22.75 4.38
CA LEU A 288 -17.40 21.86 4.54
C LEU A 288 -16.70 21.74 3.16
N PRO A 289 -15.38 21.81 3.12
CA PRO A 289 -14.64 21.70 1.89
C PRO A 289 -14.92 20.34 1.21
N PRO A 290 -14.94 20.29 -0.12
CA PRO A 290 -15.20 19.04 -0.84
C PRO A 290 -14.09 18.03 -0.55
N ARG A 291 -14.43 16.83 -0.10
CA ARG A 291 -13.48 15.76 0.25
C ARG A 291 -12.45 15.50 -0.84
N GLY A 292 -12.84 15.57 -2.11
CA GLY A 292 -11.96 15.34 -3.25
C GLY A 292 -10.85 16.37 -3.41
N LYS A 293 -10.92 17.48 -2.67
CA LYS A 293 -9.95 18.58 -2.64
C LYS A 293 -9.46 18.89 -1.23
N THR A 294 -9.60 17.96 -0.31
CA THR A 294 -9.12 18.09 1.07
C THR A 294 -7.97 17.12 1.29
N VAL A 295 -6.88 17.61 1.84
CA VAL A 295 -5.74 16.83 2.29
C VAL A 295 -5.58 16.96 3.80
N LEU A 296 -5.21 15.85 4.43
CA LEU A 296 -4.92 15.80 5.84
C LEU A 296 -3.40 15.71 6.04
N ARG A 297 -2.82 16.72 6.68
CA ARG A 297 -1.39 16.76 6.95
C ARG A 297 -1.07 16.02 8.23
N LEU A 298 -0.35 14.92 8.13
CA LEU A 298 0.23 14.21 9.27
C LEU A 298 1.51 14.91 9.75
N PRO A 299 1.94 14.67 11.00
CA PRO A 299 3.26 15.10 11.48
C PRO A 299 4.38 14.61 10.55
N SER A 300 5.42 15.42 10.39
CA SER A 300 6.55 15.08 9.52
C SER A 300 7.34 13.88 10.04
N TYR A 301 8.12 13.25 9.14
CA TYR A 301 9.01 12.15 9.54
C TYR A 301 9.97 12.56 10.65
N GLU A 302 10.52 13.75 10.58
CA GLU A 302 11.45 14.29 11.57
C GLU A 302 10.80 14.41 12.96
N GLN A 303 9.53 14.81 13.02
CA GLN A 303 8.75 14.88 14.25
C GLN A 303 8.45 13.50 14.81
N VAL A 304 7.88 12.60 14.01
CA VAL A 304 7.48 11.25 14.47
C VAL A 304 8.68 10.36 14.80
N LYS A 305 9.85 10.64 14.23
CA LYS A 305 11.09 9.88 14.52
C LYS A 305 11.54 10.08 15.97
N SER A 306 11.34 11.25 16.53
CA SER A 306 11.81 11.62 17.85
C SER A 306 10.72 11.66 18.92
N ASP A 307 9.44 11.62 18.51
CA ASP A 307 8.28 11.75 19.41
C ASP A 307 7.33 10.53 19.23
N PRO A 308 7.34 9.58 20.18
CA PRO A 308 6.46 8.42 20.15
C PRO A 308 4.95 8.78 20.19
N VAL A 309 4.58 9.90 20.82
CA VAL A 309 3.19 10.36 20.90
C VAL A 309 2.72 10.83 19.52
N LEU A 310 3.52 11.60 18.81
CA LEU A 310 3.22 12.03 17.45
C LEU A 310 3.26 10.85 16.47
N TYR A 311 4.15 9.88 16.68
CA TYR A 311 4.14 8.64 15.89
C TYR A 311 2.83 7.87 16.07
N ALA A 312 2.38 7.66 17.31
CA ALA A 312 1.12 7.00 17.61
C ALA A 312 -0.07 7.77 17.03
N HIS A 313 -0.06 9.10 17.15
CA HIS A 313 -1.06 9.99 16.58
C HIS A 313 -1.16 9.84 15.05
N ALA A 314 -0.03 9.88 14.33
CA ALA A 314 -0.02 9.74 12.88
C ALA A 314 -0.63 8.40 12.43
N ASN A 315 -0.29 7.29 13.10
CA ASN A 315 -0.85 5.98 12.81
C ASN A 315 -2.35 5.91 13.15
N ARG A 316 -2.77 6.50 14.27
CA ARG A 316 -4.17 6.57 14.67
C ARG A 316 -5.00 7.33 13.65
N VAL A 317 -4.56 8.51 13.24
CA VAL A 317 -5.25 9.33 12.25
C VAL A 317 -5.35 8.59 10.91
N LEU A 318 -4.27 7.95 10.46
CA LEU A 318 -4.29 7.13 9.25
C LEU A 318 -5.32 5.98 9.33
N HIS A 319 -5.51 5.40 10.52
CA HIS A 319 -6.53 4.37 10.74
C HIS A 319 -7.95 4.95 10.73
N LEU A 320 -8.16 6.12 11.34
CA LEU A 320 -9.46 6.80 11.38
C LEU A 320 -9.90 7.32 10.00
N GLU A 321 -8.96 7.74 9.17
CA GLU A 321 -9.18 8.21 7.80
C GLU A 321 -9.34 7.07 6.79
N THR A 322 -9.81 5.91 7.24
CA THR A 322 -10.22 4.85 6.32
C THR A 322 -11.46 5.28 5.53
N ASN A 323 -11.63 4.72 4.35
CA ASN A 323 -12.67 5.10 3.40
C ASN A 323 -14.11 4.84 3.95
N PRO A 324 -14.98 5.83 3.98
CA PRO A 324 -14.84 7.21 3.55
C PRO A 324 -14.36 8.16 4.67
N GLY A 325 -13.09 8.58 4.67
CA GLY A 325 -12.51 9.57 5.59
C GLY A 325 -12.95 11.02 5.29
N ASN A 326 -12.31 11.99 5.96
CA ASN A 326 -12.58 13.43 5.80
C ASN A 326 -11.79 14.05 4.63
N ALA A 327 -10.71 13.40 4.22
CA ALA A 327 -9.84 13.82 3.13
C ALA A 327 -9.73 12.74 2.04
N ARG A 328 -9.00 13.05 0.99
CA ARG A 328 -8.71 12.16 -0.13
C ARG A 328 -7.36 11.46 0.04
#